data_ad76ed1ef68ae5d80e068d9af21d7eeb
#
_entry.id   ad76ed1ef68ae5d80e068d9af21d7eeb
#
_cell.length_a   1.000
_cell.length_b   1.000
_cell.length_c   1.000
_cell.angle_alpha   90.00
_cell.angle_beta   90.00
_cell.angle_gamma   90.00
#
_symmetry.space_group_name_H-M   'P 1'
#
loop_
_entity.id
_entity.type
_entity.pdbx_description
1 polymer ?
#
loop_
_entity_poly.entity_id
_entity_poly.type
_entity_poly.pdbx_seq_one_letter_code
_entity_poly.pdbx_strand_id
1 'polypeptide(L)'
;GKINLVKAGPGKCWSPVEPVLVLNGSTLSWKEEENMKYYLHSNFSEEDKLVTSPYDLIGAPDGFYSVYAVDEKGFASDMSNAVVYSTWQSVCEAEQSSHSGTVCNLHKGFSGSGFVIDLFARPANVKFQVQVPEAGDYAIALRGANGHGPHGTWCAIRSVAVDGNDAGTFILEATGDWKQWLDSNYIVLRGLNAGEHTVSLSIDPERKGYDFNMSHGREDANDCHIDCLKLIRL
;
A
#
# COMPACT_ATOMS: atom_id res chain seq x y z
N GLY A 1 17.93 -32.32 3.52
CA GLY A 1 18.45 -31.83 2.25
C GLY A 1 19.74 -31.08 2.46
N LYS A 2 20.76 -31.30 1.62
CA LYS A 2 22.01 -30.53 1.65
C LYS A 2 21.76 -29.18 1.01
N ILE A 3 21.98 -28.09 1.76
CA ILE A 3 22.02 -26.74 1.21
C ILE A 3 23.40 -26.56 0.56
N ASN A 4 23.45 -26.44 -0.76
CA ASN A 4 24.66 -26.08 -1.46
C ASN A 4 24.82 -24.56 -1.48
N LEU A 5 25.66 -24.03 -0.62
CA LEU A 5 26.06 -22.63 -0.67
C LEU A 5 27.05 -22.44 -1.83
N VAL A 6 26.62 -21.75 -2.88
CA VAL A 6 27.50 -21.35 -3.98
C VAL A 6 28.07 -19.96 -3.63
N LYS A 7 29.40 -19.86 -3.57
CA LYS A 7 30.07 -18.57 -3.36
C LYS A 7 29.91 -17.71 -4.61
N ALA A 8 29.10 -16.66 -4.55
CA ALA A 8 29.03 -15.67 -5.60
C ALA A 8 30.36 -14.91 -5.72
N GLY A 9 30.93 -14.83 -6.92
CA GLY A 9 32.07 -13.98 -7.19
C GLY A 9 31.66 -12.50 -7.17
N PRO A 10 32.58 -11.57 -6.89
CA PRO A 10 32.27 -10.15 -6.90
C PRO A 10 31.72 -9.72 -8.28
N GLY A 11 30.54 -9.07 -8.29
CA GLY A 11 29.94 -8.45 -9.47
C GLY A 11 29.03 -9.33 -10.34
N LYS A 12 28.66 -10.54 -9.94
CA LYS A 12 27.64 -11.34 -10.63
C LYS A 12 26.38 -11.47 -9.78
N CYS A 13 25.32 -10.79 -10.19
CA CYS A 13 23.97 -11.11 -9.76
C CYS A 13 23.57 -12.45 -10.42
N TRP A 14 23.09 -13.40 -9.63
CA TRP A 14 22.72 -14.73 -10.11
C TRP A 14 21.23 -14.85 -10.42
N SER A 15 20.43 -13.91 -9.94
CA SER A 15 19.01 -13.82 -10.25
C SER A 15 18.74 -12.66 -11.21
N PRO A 16 17.73 -12.79 -12.08
CA PRO A 16 17.23 -11.66 -12.87
C PRO A 16 16.81 -10.50 -11.95
N VAL A 17 16.75 -9.29 -12.52
CA VAL A 17 16.17 -8.13 -11.81
C VAL A 17 14.66 -8.32 -11.73
N GLU A 18 14.09 -8.01 -10.57
CA GLU A 18 12.64 -8.03 -10.37
C GLU A 18 11.94 -7.03 -11.30
N PRO A 19 10.81 -7.42 -11.91
CA PRO A 19 10.01 -6.48 -12.70
C PRO A 19 9.41 -5.39 -11.81
N VAL A 20 9.20 -4.20 -12.38
CA VAL A 20 8.38 -3.14 -11.74
C VAL A 20 7.03 -3.12 -12.43
N LEU A 21 5.99 -3.47 -11.68
CA LEU A 21 4.64 -3.64 -12.20
C LEU A 21 3.85 -2.34 -12.10
N VAL A 22 3.19 -1.97 -13.20
CA VAL A 22 2.27 -0.83 -13.28
C VAL A 22 0.90 -1.35 -13.69
N LEU A 23 -0.13 -0.98 -12.93
CA LEU A 23 -1.54 -1.23 -13.26
C LEU A 23 -2.18 0.06 -13.76
N ASN A 24 -2.77 0.01 -14.96
CA ASN A 24 -3.56 1.10 -15.54
C ASN A 24 -4.92 0.55 -16.00
N GLY A 25 -5.97 0.86 -15.24
CA GLY A 25 -7.27 0.21 -15.39
C GLY A 25 -7.16 -1.30 -15.13
N SER A 26 -7.42 -2.12 -16.14
CA SER A 26 -7.26 -3.58 -16.09
C SER A 26 -5.92 -4.07 -16.66
N THR A 27 -5.09 -3.18 -17.18
CA THR A 27 -3.88 -3.55 -17.91
C THR A 27 -2.65 -3.50 -16.99
N LEU A 28 -2.01 -4.65 -16.80
CA LEU A 28 -0.69 -4.78 -16.19
C LEU A 28 0.38 -4.52 -17.24
N SER A 29 1.42 -3.79 -16.87
CA SER A 29 2.59 -3.58 -17.72
C SER A 29 3.88 -3.55 -16.89
N TRP A 30 4.94 -4.05 -17.50
CA TRP A 30 6.31 -4.01 -16.99
C TRP A 30 7.28 -3.97 -18.16
N LYS A 31 8.53 -3.63 -17.88
CA LYS A 31 9.60 -3.71 -18.86
C LYS A 31 10.03 -5.16 -19.01
N GLU A 32 9.95 -5.71 -20.21
CA GLU A 32 10.51 -7.03 -20.52
C GLU A 32 11.99 -6.91 -20.89
N GLU A 33 12.79 -7.88 -20.42
CA GLU A 33 14.19 -8.05 -20.79
C GLU A 33 14.33 -9.25 -21.73
N GLU A 34 15.36 -9.24 -22.58
CA GLU A 34 15.63 -10.34 -23.51
C GLU A 34 15.89 -11.66 -22.76
N ASN A 35 15.43 -12.78 -23.35
CA ASN A 35 15.62 -14.13 -22.84
C ASN A 35 15.02 -14.40 -21.46
N MET A 36 13.99 -13.64 -21.07
CA MET A 36 13.23 -13.84 -19.83
C MET A 36 11.83 -14.37 -20.12
N LYS A 37 11.34 -15.20 -19.20
CA LYS A 37 9.93 -15.59 -19.10
C LYS A 37 9.34 -14.93 -17.88
N TYR A 38 8.09 -14.47 -17.98
CA TYR A 38 7.42 -13.78 -16.90
C TYR A 38 6.23 -14.60 -16.42
N TYR A 39 6.09 -14.71 -15.10
CA TYR A 39 5.01 -15.47 -14.47
C TYR A 39 4.19 -14.55 -13.58
N LEU A 40 2.88 -14.55 -13.81
CA LEU A 40 1.90 -13.84 -13.01
C LEU A 40 1.52 -14.69 -11.81
N HIS A 41 1.70 -14.14 -10.63
CA HIS A 41 1.27 -14.68 -9.34
C HIS A 41 0.05 -13.92 -8.84
N SER A 42 -0.87 -14.62 -8.15
CA SER A 42 -2.03 -14.02 -7.50
C SER A 42 -2.30 -14.66 -6.15
N ASN A 43 -2.90 -13.89 -5.22
CA ASN A 43 -3.18 -14.36 -3.88
C ASN A 43 -4.33 -15.40 -3.77
N PHE A 44 -4.99 -15.71 -4.88
CA PHE A 44 -6.12 -16.66 -4.94
C PHE A 44 -5.82 -17.90 -5.79
N SER A 45 -4.64 -18.01 -6.39
CA SER A 45 -4.23 -19.16 -7.19
C SER A 45 -2.90 -19.73 -6.67
N GLU A 46 -2.83 -21.06 -6.58
CA GLU A 46 -1.57 -21.75 -6.25
C GLU A 46 -0.67 -21.93 -7.48
N GLU A 47 -1.21 -21.74 -8.69
CA GLU A 47 -0.48 -21.88 -9.95
C GLU A 47 -0.19 -20.54 -10.57
N ASP A 48 1.08 -20.30 -10.89
CA ASP A 48 1.53 -19.11 -11.60
C ASP A 48 1.33 -19.26 -13.10
N LYS A 49 0.92 -18.18 -13.75
CA LYS A 49 0.61 -18.17 -15.17
C LYS A 49 1.71 -17.51 -15.98
N LEU A 50 2.20 -18.18 -17.03
CA LEU A 50 3.12 -17.58 -18.00
C LEU A 50 2.40 -16.46 -18.76
N VAL A 51 2.99 -15.26 -18.77
CA VAL A 51 2.41 -14.03 -19.33
C VAL A 51 3.46 -13.20 -20.09
N THR A 52 2.97 -12.23 -20.85
CA THR A 52 3.79 -11.21 -21.53
C THR A 52 3.25 -9.82 -21.21
N SER A 53 4.08 -8.79 -21.25
CA SER A 53 3.70 -7.40 -21.08
C SER A 53 3.28 -6.76 -22.40
N PRO A 54 2.16 -6.00 -22.49
CA PRO A 54 1.16 -5.81 -21.45
C PRO A 54 0.23 -7.04 -21.29
N TYR A 55 -0.32 -7.22 -20.09
CA TYR A 55 -1.28 -8.28 -19.77
C TYR A 55 -2.60 -7.69 -19.27
N ASP A 56 -3.74 -8.19 -19.79
CA ASP A 56 -5.06 -7.68 -19.40
C ASP A 56 -5.71 -8.58 -18.34
N LEU A 57 -6.22 -7.96 -17.29
CA LEU A 57 -6.94 -8.60 -16.19
C LEU A 57 -8.47 -8.58 -16.37
N ILE A 58 -9.00 -8.16 -17.51
CA ILE A 58 -10.46 -8.19 -17.74
C ILE A 58 -11.00 -9.59 -17.50
N GLY A 59 -11.96 -9.71 -16.58
CA GLY A 59 -12.55 -10.98 -16.18
C GLY A 59 -11.70 -11.82 -15.21
N ALA A 60 -10.54 -11.34 -14.81
CA ALA A 60 -9.78 -11.94 -13.72
C ALA A 60 -10.44 -11.64 -12.35
N PRO A 61 -10.26 -12.49 -11.34
CA PRO A 61 -10.74 -12.23 -9.99
C PRO A 61 -10.17 -10.93 -9.40
N ASP A 62 -10.93 -10.28 -8.53
CA ASP A 62 -10.43 -9.19 -7.70
C ASP A 62 -9.33 -9.73 -6.76
N GLY A 63 -8.23 -9.00 -6.57
CA GLY A 63 -7.14 -9.45 -5.71
C GLY A 63 -5.78 -8.81 -5.99
N PHE A 64 -4.76 -9.37 -5.32
CA PHE A 64 -3.38 -8.95 -5.49
C PHE A 64 -2.69 -9.72 -6.61
N TYR A 65 -1.93 -8.99 -7.41
CA TYR A 65 -1.14 -9.52 -8.52
C TYR A 65 0.29 -9.05 -8.43
N SER A 66 1.22 -9.94 -8.73
CA SER A 66 2.64 -9.65 -8.89
C SER A 66 3.23 -10.48 -10.02
N VAL A 67 4.40 -10.12 -10.50
CA VAL A 67 5.10 -10.81 -11.60
C VAL A 67 6.53 -11.07 -11.18
N TYR A 68 7.08 -12.20 -11.58
CA TYR A 68 8.51 -12.49 -11.47
C TYR A 68 9.07 -12.95 -12.80
N ALA A 69 10.36 -12.73 -13.00
CA ALA A 69 11.08 -13.14 -14.21
C ALA A 69 11.86 -14.43 -13.96
N VAL A 70 12.00 -15.26 -15.00
CA VAL A 70 12.82 -16.48 -14.99
C VAL A 70 13.72 -16.45 -16.22
N ASP A 71 15.04 -16.62 -16.03
CA ASP A 71 16.02 -16.67 -17.11
C ASP A 71 16.05 -18.05 -17.82
N GLU A 72 16.84 -18.14 -18.91
CA GLU A 72 17.02 -19.39 -19.67
C GLU A 72 17.63 -20.53 -18.86
N LYS A 73 18.30 -20.23 -17.74
CA LYS A 73 18.91 -21.22 -16.84
C LYS A 73 17.96 -21.67 -15.74
N GLY A 74 16.76 -21.06 -15.64
CA GLY A 74 15.76 -21.35 -14.64
C GLY A 74 15.95 -20.60 -13.30
N PHE A 75 16.78 -19.54 -13.26
CA PHE A 75 16.86 -18.67 -12.07
C PHE A 75 15.72 -17.67 -12.08
N ALA A 76 15.01 -17.58 -10.96
CA ALA A 76 13.93 -16.62 -10.77
C ALA A 76 14.43 -15.31 -10.14
N SER A 77 13.79 -14.21 -10.50
CA SER A 77 13.91 -12.92 -9.77
C SER A 77 13.14 -12.95 -8.46
N ASP A 78 13.31 -11.91 -7.66
CA ASP A 78 12.33 -11.58 -6.62
C ASP A 78 10.99 -11.20 -7.27
N MET A 79 9.91 -11.20 -6.46
CA MET A 79 8.61 -10.73 -6.91
C MET A 79 8.64 -9.22 -7.17
N SER A 80 7.90 -8.76 -8.17
CA SER A 80 7.61 -7.34 -8.36
C SER A 80 6.89 -6.75 -7.14
N ASN A 81 6.74 -5.42 -7.14
CA ASN A 81 5.70 -4.79 -6.32
C ASN A 81 4.34 -5.45 -6.61
N ALA A 82 3.54 -5.66 -5.56
CA ALA A 82 2.16 -6.11 -5.73
C ALA A 82 1.27 -4.94 -6.15
N VAL A 83 0.32 -5.22 -7.05
CA VAL A 83 -0.77 -4.31 -7.39
C VAL A 83 -2.11 -4.93 -7.03
N VAL A 84 -3.11 -4.12 -6.75
CA VAL A 84 -4.48 -4.59 -6.48
C VAL A 84 -5.33 -4.29 -7.69
N TYR A 85 -5.89 -5.33 -8.31
CA TYR A 85 -6.94 -5.22 -9.31
C TYR A 85 -8.28 -5.50 -8.65
N SER A 86 -9.26 -4.65 -8.88
CA SER A 86 -10.61 -4.86 -8.39
C SER A 86 -11.62 -4.22 -9.32
N THR A 87 -12.74 -4.90 -9.47
CA THR A 87 -13.92 -4.39 -10.20
C THR A 87 -14.76 -3.45 -9.34
N TRP A 88 -14.49 -3.38 -8.03
CA TRP A 88 -15.17 -2.48 -7.12
C TRP A 88 -14.22 -1.84 -6.11
N GLN A 89 -14.29 -0.54 -6.00
CA GLN A 89 -13.62 0.23 -4.97
C GLN A 89 -14.46 1.44 -4.54
N SER A 90 -14.25 1.89 -3.33
CA SER A 90 -14.83 3.11 -2.76
C SER A 90 -13.73 3.98 -2.16
N VAL A 91 -13.95 5.29 -2.23
CA VAL A 91 -13.04 6.29 -1.66
C VAL A 91 -13.82 7.10 -0.62
N CYS A 92 -13.25 7.24 0.57
CA CYS A 92 -13.77 8.07 1.65
C CYS A 92 -12.80 9.23 1.88
N GLU A 93 -13.23 10.45 1.57
CA GLU A 93 -12.42 11.66 1.67
C GLU A 93 -12.17 12.04 3.13
N ALA A 94 -10.93 12.38 3.47
CA ALA A 94 -10.55 12.68 4.85
C ALA A 94 -11.18 14.00 5.33
N GLU A 95 -11.28 15.00 4.48
CA GLU A 95 -11.89 16.28 4.82
C GLU A 95 -13.40 16.21 5.05
N GLN A 96 -14.05 15.12 4.62
CA GLN A 96 -15.47 14.84 4.87
C GLN A 96 -15.69 13.91 6.08
N SER A 97 -14.61 13.39 6.63
CA SER A 97 -14.62 12.46 7.74
C SER A 97 -14.51 13.19 9.10
N SER A 98 -14.76 12.49 10.20
CA SER A 98 -14.50 13.05 11.53
C SER A 98 -13.00 13.05 11.80
N HIS A 99 -12.41 14.20 12.09
CA HIS A 99 -10.96 14.32 12.32
C HIS A 99 -10.62 15.39 13.37
N SER A 100 -9.43 15.28 13.97
CA SER A 100 -8.87 16.26 14.91
C SER A 100 -7.95 17.28 14.24
N GLY A 101 -7.62 17.09 12.95
CA GLY A 101 -6.74 17.96 12.20
C GLY A 101 -7.44 19.14 11.54
N THR A 102 -6.72 19.80 10.64
CA THR A 102 -7.17 20.97 9.89
C THR A 102 -7.36 20.60 8.41
N VAL A 103 -8.47 21.01 7.79
CA VAL A 103 -8.67 20.85 6.35
C VAL A 103 -7.82 21.86 5.58
N CYS A 104 -7.10 21.38 4.58
CA CYS A 104 -6.19 22.16 3.74
C CYS A 104 -6.39 21.82 2.25
N ASN A 105 -6.06 22.76 1.36
CA ASN A 105 -6.10 22.59 -0.10
C ASN A 105 -4.94 23.29 -0.82
N LEU A 106 -3.86 23.60 -0.10
CA LEU A 106 -2.72 24.38 -0.62
C LEU A 106 -1.85 23.58 -1.61
N HIS A 107 -1.89 22.25 -1.58
CA HIS A 107 -1.14 21.37 -2.50
C HIS A 107 -2.08 20.82 -3.56
N LYS A 108 -1.55 20.53 -4.74
CA LYS A 108 -2.32 19.89 -5.82
C LYS A 108 -2.11 18.37 -5.82
N GLY A 109 -3.06 17.65 -6.45
CA GLY A 109 -2.94 16.22 -6.67
C GLY A 109 -3.69 15.36 -5.64
N PHE A 110 -4.36 15.96 -4.65
CA PHE A 110 -5.30 15.29 -3.77
C PHE A 110 -6.62 14.97 -4.50
N SER A 111 -7.44 14.10 -3.92
CA SER A 111 -8.82 13.84 -4.34
C SER A 111 -9.81 14.74 -3.59
N GLY A 112 -11.09 14.70 -3.95
CA GLY A 112 -12.12 15.47 -3.25
C GLY A 112 -11.92 16.97 -3.31
N SER A 113 -12.17 17.66 -2.21
CA SER A 113 -12.10 19.12 -2.06
C SER A 113 -10.93 19.61 -1.20
N GLY A 114 -10.19 18.70 -0.57
CA GLY A 114 -9.08 19.01 0.32
C GLY A 114 -8.42 17.77 0.89
N PHE A 115 -7.61 17.98 1.90
CA PHE A 115 -6.95 16.95 2.68
C PHE A 115 -6.78 17.41 4.12
N VAL A 116 -6.49 16.51 5.05
CA VAL A 116 -6.35 16.83 6.47
C VAL A 116 -4.87 16.88 6.85
N ILE A 117 -4.49 17.95 7.56
CA ILE A 117 -3.15 18.20 8.12
C ILE A 117 -3.21 18.33 9.64
N ASP A 118 -2.07 18.59 10.28
CA ASP A 118 -1.94 18.80 11.74
C ASP A 118 -2.31 17.56 12.55
N LEU A 119 -1.94 16.38 12.03
CA LEU A 119 -2.23 15.06 12.63
C LEU A 119 -0.99 14.42 13.27
N PHE A 120 -0.06 15.23 13.80
CA PHE A 120 1.18 14.75 14.41
C PHE A 120 1.11 14.67 15.95
N ALA A 121 0.27 15.49 16.57
CA ALA A 121 0.13 15.54 18.03
C ALA A 121 -0.93 14.55 18.53
N ARG A 122 -0.74 14.04 19.74
CA ARG A 122 -1.75 13.18 20.41
C ARG A 122 -2.86 14.03 21.04
N PRO A 123 -4.09 13.64 20.95
CA PRO A 123 -4.65 12.48 20.24
C PRO A 123 -5.05 12.80 18.79
N ALA A 124 -4.13 12.64 17.85
CA ALA A 124 -4.48 12.76 16.44
C ALA A 124 -5.34 11.58 16.00
N ASN A 125 -6.49 11.86 15.40
CA ASN A 125 -7.39 10.83 14.90
C ASN A 125 -8.11 11.27 13.62
N VAL A 126 -8.47 10.26 12.81
CA VAL A 126 -9.41 10.38 11.69
C VAL A 126 -10.33 9.16 11.74
N LYS A 127 -11.62 9.36 11.55
CA LYS A 127 -12.62 8.28 11.53
C LYS A 127 -13.42 8.35 10.23
N PHE A 128 -13.24 7.34 9.41
CA PHE A 128 -13.97 7.16 8.16
C PHE A 128 -15.18 6.26 8.39
N GLN A 129 -16.34 6.66 7.87
CA GLN A 129 -17.49 5.78 7.75
C GLN A 129 -17.45 5.16 6.35
N VAL A 130 -17.32 3.84 6.29
CA VAL A 130 -17.22 3.10 5.02
C VAL A 130 -18.45 2.23 4.84
N GLN A 131 -18.98 2.20 3.62
CA GLN A 131 -20.11 1.34 3.26
C GLN A 131 -19.61 0.12 2.50
N VAL A 132 -19.78 -1.06 3.10
CA VAL A 132 -19.47 -2.36 2.51
C VAL A 132 -20.72 -2.90 1.80
N PRO A 133 -20.69 -3.09 0.47
CA PRO A 133 -21.90 -3.46 -0.29
C PRO A 133 -22.33 -4.92 -0.07
N GLU A 134 -21.38 -5.82 0.12
CA GLU A 134 -21.61 -7.25 0.33
C GLU A 134 -20.55 -7.83 1.27
N ALA A 135 -20.88 -8.92 1.96
CA ALA A 135 -19.90 -9.57 2.84
C ALA A 135 -18.78 -10.21 2.03
N GLY A 136 -17.53 -10.05 2.49
CA GLY A 136 -16.36 -10.58 1.80
C GLY A 136 -15.04 -10.08 2.35
N ASP A 137 -13.99 -10.33 1.61
CA ASP A 137 -12.64 -9.85 1.91
C ASP A 137 -12.42 -8.50 1.20
N TYR A 138 -11.79 -7.57 1.93
CA TYR A 138 -11.48 -6.23 1.44
C TYR A 138 -10.06 -5.85 1.79
N ALA A 139 -9.45 -5.02 0.95
CA ALA A 139 -8.23 -4.30 1.30
C ALA A 139 -8.56 -2.84 1.59
N ILE A 140 -7.89 -2.26 2.57
CA ILE A 140 -7.89 -0.82 2.80
C ILE A 140 -6.49 -0.26 2.62
N ALA A 141 -6.40 0.96 2.08
CA ALA A 141 -5.17 1.72 1.97
C ALA A 141 -5.45 3.20 2.24
N LEU A 142 -4.50 3.86 2.89
CA LEU A 142 -4.54 5.28 3.14
C LEU A 142 -3.76 6.01 2.04
N ARG A 143 -4.38 6.99 1.40
CA ARG A 143 -3.67 7.89 0.49
C ARG A 143 -3.27 9.15 1.24
N GLY A 144 -2.00 9.50 1.15
CA GLY A 144 -1.47 10.66 1.85
C GLY A 144 -0.17 11.17 1.26
N ALA A 145 0.35 12.26 1.83
CA ALA A 145 1.67 12.79 1.52
C ALA A 145 2.49 12.95 2.80
N ASN A 146 3.75 12.54 2.75
CA ASN A 146 4.72 12.71 3.80
C ASN A 146 5.95 13.43 3.25
N GLY A 147 6.01 14.74 3.45
CA GLY A 147 7.09 15.60 2.97
C GLY A 147 8.28 15.67 3.91
N HIS A 148 8.25 14.97 5.04
CA HIS A 148 9.42 14.88 5.90
C HIS A 148 10.54 14.09 5.21
N GLY A 149 11.74 14.41 5.51
CA GLY A 149 12.82 13.74 4.81
C GLY A 149 14.08 13.73 5.61
N PRO A 150 15.04 12.89 5.22
CA PRO A 150 15.34 12.47 3.83
C PRO A 150 14.41 11.38 3.33
N HIS A 151 14.24 11.36 2.01
CA HIS A 151 13.42 10.40 1.27
C HIS A 151 13.65 8.95 1.72
N GLY A 152 12.57 8.20 1.96
CA GLY A 152 12.63 6.78 2.30
C GLY A 152 13.13 6.45 3.70
N THR A 153 13.40 7.44 4.56
CA THR A 153 13.96 7.19 5.91
C THR A 153 13.00 7.46 7.05
N TRP A 154 12.01 8.30 6.86
CA TRP A 154 11.02 8.65 7.86
C TRP A 154 9.63 8.29 7.37
N CYS A 155 8.93 7.46 8.12
CA CYS A 155 7.58 7.05 7.79
C CYS A 155 6.62 7.69 8.79
N ALA A 156 5.47 8.14 8.29
CA ALA A 156 4.35 8.46 9.16
C ALA A 156 3.55 7.17 9.41
N ILE A 157 3.25 6.90 10.68
CA ILE A 157 2.64 5.64 11.12
C ILE A 157 1.28 5.95 11.76
N ARG A 158 0.25 5.19 11.39
CA ARG A 158 -1.10 5.27 11.98
C ARG A 158 -1.58 3.88 12.38
N SER A 159 -1.94 3.73 13.65
CA SER A 159 -2.68 2.56 14.12
C SER A 159 -4.09 2.59 13.55
N VAL A 160 -4.56 1.45 13.09
CA VAL A 160 -5.84 1.29 12.42
C VAL A 160 -6.73 0.37 13.23
N ALA A 161 -7.96 0.79 13.49
CA ALA A 161 -9.00 -0.04 14.06
C ALA A 161 -10.24 -0.03 13.17
N VAL A 162 -10.87 -1.19 13.01
CA VAL A 162 -12.16 -1.34 12.33
C VAL A 162 -13.20 -1.75 13.37
N ASP A 163 -14.24 -0.94 13.52
CA ASP A 163 -15.30 -1.12 14.54
C ASP A 163 -14.73 -1.30 15.97
N GLY A 164 -13.65 -0.58 16.25
CA GLY A 164 -12.95 -0.63 17.55
C GLY A 164 -11.98 -1.80 17.72
N ASN A 165 -11.88 -2.71 16.76
CA ASN A 165 -10.95 -3.83 16.80
C ASN A 165 -9.66 -3.46 16.04
N ASP A 166 -8.49 -3.83 16.59
CA ASP A 166 -7.20 -3.61 15.94
C ASP A 166 -7.16 -4.31 14.57
N ALA A 167 -6.87 -3.56 13.53
CA ALA A 167 -6.75 -4.06 12.16
C ALA A 167 -5.31 -3.99 11.63
N GLY A 168 -4.41 -3.30 12.33
CA GLY A 168 -3.00 -3.18 11.92
C GLY A 168 -2.50 -1.74 11.91
N THR A 169 -1.61 -1.45 10.97
CA THR A 169 -0.90 -0.16 10.90
C THR A 169 -0.72 0.27 9.46
N PHE A 170 -1.06 1.53 9.15
CA PHE A 170 -0.66 2.17 7.92
C PHE A 170 0.71 2.83 8.07
N ILE A 171 1.51 2.72 7.04
CA ILE A 171 2.83 3.31 6.91
C ILE A 171 2.85 4.16 5.63
N LEU A 172 3.08 5.46 5.79
CA LEU A 172 3.28 6.40 4.69
C LEU A 172 4.77 6.77 4.63
N GLU A 173 5.42 6.37 3.56
CA GLU A 173 6.83 6.67 3.34
C GLU A 173 7.08 8.17 3.16
N ALA A 174 8.23 8.63 3.63
CA ALA A 174 8.69 9.98 3.38
C ALA A 174 9.17 10.12 1.93
N THR A 175 8.60 11.07 1.21
CA THR A 175 9.01 11.40 -0.17
C THR A 175 9.89 12.65 -0.24
N GLY A 176 9.98 13.41 0.87
CA GLY A 176 10.63 14.72 0.90
C GLY A 176 9.82 15.82 0.22
N ASP A 177 8.61 15.54 -0.24
CA ASP A 177 7.73 16.52 -0.90
C ASP A 177 6.27 16.34 -0.44
N TRP A 178 5.68 17.39 0.11
CA TRP A 178 4.28 17.46 0.54
C TRP A 178 3.26 17.44 -0.61
N LYS A 179 3.71 17.43 -1.84
CA LYS A 179 2.89 17.38 -3.06
C LYS A 179 2.89 16.02 -3.73
N GLN A 180 3.67 15.09 -3.20
CA GLN A 180 3.75 13.73 -3.72
C GLN A 180 2.83 12.83 -2.89
N TRP A 181 1.72 12.44 -3.50
CA TRP A 181 0.69 11.59 -2.90
C TRP A 181 0.98 10.12 -3.19
N LEU A 182 1.05 9.32 -2.13
CA LEU A 182 1.28 7.87 -2.19
C LEU A 182 0.20 7.12 -1.43
N ASP A 183 -0.02 5.89 -1.82
CA ASP A 183 -0.79 4.94 -1.01
C ASP A 183 0.13 4.32 0.05
N SER A 184 -0.41 4.08 1.24
CA SER A 184 0.23 3.29 2.29
C SER A 184 0.32 1.81 1.88
N ASN A 185 0.89 0.98 2.75
CA ASN A 185 0.66 -0.46 2.68
C ASN A 185 -0.84 -0.77 2.75
N TYR A 186 -1.23 -1.92 2.16
CA TYR A 186 -2.58 -2.44 2.28
C TYR A 186 -2.77 -3.21 3.60
N ILE A 187 -3.96 -3.08 4.20
CA ILE A 187 -4.44 -3.93 5.29
C ILE A 187 -5.60 -4.75 4.73
N VAL A 188 -5.51 -6.08 4.87
CA VAL A 188 -6.56 -6.99 4.42
C VAL A 188 -7.54 -7.26 5.55
N LEU A 189 -8.80 -6.95 5.32
CA LEU A 189 -9.93 -7.18 6.21
C LEU A 189 -10.66 -8.43 5.73
N ARG A 190 -10.57 -9.51 6.48
CA ARG A 190 -11.17 -10.78 6.10
C ARG A 190 -12.57 -10.94 6.65
N GLY A 191 -13.49 -11.41 5.80
CA GLY A 191 -14.86 -11.73 6.17
C GLY A 191 -15.63 -10.53 6.72
N LEU A 192 -15.40 -9.32 6.17
CA LEU A 192 -16.11 -8.12 6.56
C LEU A 192 -17.59 -8.26 6.18
N ASN A 193 -18.50 -7.96 7.09
CA ASN A 193 -19.94 -8.03 6.82
C ASN A 193 -20.39 -6.89 5.90
N ALA A 194 -21.51 -7.08 5.18
CA ALA A 194 -22.14 -5.96 4.50
C ALA A 194 -22.71 -4.95 5.51
N GLY A 195 -22.65 -3.67 5.17
CA GLY A 195 -23.18 -2.58 5.99
C GLY A 195 -22.16 -1.47 6.24
N GLU A 196 -22.48 -0.62 7.20
CA GLU A 196 -21.62 0.48 7.62
C GLU A 196 -20.58 0.01 8.61
N HIS A 197 -19.33 0.42 8.41
CA HIS A 197 -18.21 0.17 9.30
C HIS A 197 -17.44 1.46 9.59
N THR A 198 -16.80 1.54 10.74
CA THR A 198 -15.94 2.66 11.12
C THR A 198 -14.48 2.25 11.05
N VAL A 199 -13.71 2.88 10.17
CA VAL A 199 -12.24 2.77 10.14
C VAL A 199 -11.65 3.95 10.88
N SER A 200 -10.97 3.68 12.00
CA SER A 200 -10.37 4.71 12.86
C SER A 200 -8.86 4.69 12.72
N LEU A 201 -8.26 5.86 12.49
CA LEU A 201 -6.82 6.07 12.51
C LEU A 201 -6.43 6.83 13.78
N SER A 202 -5.34 6.41 14.41
CA SER A 202 -4.80 7.10 15.58
C SER A 202 -3.28 6.98 15.64
N ILE A 203 -2.65 7.86 16.44
CA ILE A 203 -1.28 7.67 16.91
C ILE A 203 -1.38 6.96 18.25
N ASP A 204 -1.00 5.68 18.30
CA ASP A 204 -1.09 4.88 19.51
C ASP A 204 0.12 5.12 20.42
N PRO A 205 -0.08 5.70 21.63
CA PRO A 205 0.98 5.97 22.58
C PRO A 205 1.62 4.71 23.17
N GLU A 206 0.91 3.60 23.18
CA GLU A 206 1.39 2.34 23.76
C GLU A 206 2.26 1.54 22.78
N ARG A 207 2.13 1.81 21.47
CA ARG A 207 2.94 1.17 20.42
C ARG A 207 4.28 1.87 20.21
N LYS A 208 5.01 2.13 21.28
CA LYS A 208 6.31 2.85 21.25
C LYS A 208 7.36 2.21 20.32
N GLY A 209 7.29 0.91 20.09
CA GLY A 209 8.22 0.20 19.20
C GLY A 209 7.96 0.46 17.69
N TYR A 210 6.81 1.00 17.32
CA TYR A 210 6.46 1.33 15.93
C TYR A 210 6.71 2.79 15.58
N ASP A 211 6.93 3.63 16.58
CA ASP A 211 7.12 5.05 16.37
C ASP A 211 8.60 5.43 16.55
N PHE A 212 9.42 5.01 15.59
CA PHE A 212 10.82 5.35 15.54
C PHE A 212 11.04 6.87 15.57
N ASN A 213 10.18 7.63 14.91
CA ASN A 213 10.25 9.07 14.82
C ASN A 213 10.02 9.74 16.19
N MET A 214 9.04 9.24 16.95
CA MET A 214 8.75 9.73 18.30
C MET A 214 9.87 9.38 19.29
N SER A 215 10.53 8.24 19.14
CA SER A 215 11.64 7.83 20.02
C SER A 215 12.86 8.75 19.90
N HIS A 216 12.98 9.51 18.81
CA HIS A 216 14.04 10.49 18.58
C HIS A 216 13.64 11.91 18.97
N GLY A 217 12.54 12.10 19.69
CA GLY A 217 12.13 13.38 20.28
C GLY A 217 11.54 14.39 19.27
N ARG A 218 11.12 13.93 18.09
CA ARG A 218 10.50 14.75 17.06
C ARG A 218 9.07 14.29 16.79
N GLU A 219 8.13 14.80 17.57
CA GLU A 219 6.69 14.51 17.37
C GLU A 219 6.21 14.92 15.99
N ASP A 220 6.72 16.02 15.45
CA ASP A 220 6.40 16.52 14.11
C ASP A 220 6.87 15.58 12.99
N ALA A 221 7.84 14.71 13.22
CA ALA A 221 8.33 13.77 12.21
C ALA A 221 7.32 12.66 11.84
N ASN A 222 6.27 12.47 12.65
CA ASN A 222 5.18 11.55 12.36
C ASN A 222 3.97 12.26 11.70
N ASP A 223 4.13 13.51 11.27
CA ASP A 223 3.11 14.22 10.54
C ASP A 223 2.95 13.66 9.12
N CYS A 224 1.73 13.70 8.61
CA CYS A 224 1.41 13.41 7.23
C CYS A 224 0.11 14.11 6.84
N HIS A 225 -0.01 14.45 5.58
CA HIS A 225 -1.26 14.87 4.99
C HIS A 225 -2.09 13.64 4.64
N ILE A 226 -3.35 13.60 5.06
CA ILE A 226 -4.26 12.51 4.75
C ILE A 226 -5.28 13.00 3.73
N ASP A 227 -5.30 12.35 2.57
CA ASP A 227 -6.18 12.64 1.44
C ASP A 227 -7.48 11.82 1.56
N CYS A 228 -7.38 10.53 1.46
CA CYS A 228 -8.53 9.65 1.51
C CYS A 228 -8.18 8.23 1.98
N LEU A 229 -9.21 7.50 2.40
CA LEU A 229 -9.17 6.06 2.60
C LEU A 229 -9.77 5.36 1.38
N LYS A 230 -9.06 4.38 0.83
CA LYS A 230 -9.54 3.49 -0.21
C LYS A 230 -10.05 2.20 0.42
N LEU A 231 -11.22 1.74 0.03
CA LEU A 231 -11.78 0.42 0.33
C LEU A 231 -11.92 -0.32 -0.99
N ILE A 232 -11.29 -1.49 -1.11
CA ILE A 232 -11.13 -2.24 -2.35
C ILE A 232 -11.57 -3.67 -2.09
N ARG A 233 -12.48 -4.22 -2.88
CA ARG A 233 -12.90 -5.63 -2.78
C ARG A 233 -11.78 -6.56 -3.29
N LEU A 234 -11.62 -7.70 -2.63
CA LEU A 234 -10.66 -8.75 -2.99
C LEU A 234 -11.37 -10.01 -3.47
#